data_e7fd5b0a890bb42e13b8682ce1ffc03d
#
_entry.id   e7fd5b0a890bb42e13b8682ce1ffc03d
#
_cell.length_a   1.000
_cell.length_b   1.000
_cell.length_c   1.000
_cell.angle_alpha   90.00
_cell.angle_beta   90.00
_cell.angle_gamma   90.00
#
_symmetry.space_group_name_H-M   'P 1'
#
loop_
_entity.id
_entity.type
_entity.pdbx_description
1 polymer ?
#
loop_
_entity_poly.entity_id
_entity_poly.type
_entity_poly.pdbx_seq_one_letter_code
_entity_poly.pdbx_strand_id
1 'polypeptide(L)'
;PILVVDDAKFSSMVVGRTLRNAGYRDVRIVNNAPEALKLIEQRPVSVLIVDWLMPEMDGLELTDQVRQQDEQNNHYTYVILLTARESVEALSEAFDRGVDDFIYKSDMTKQLIPRIFAADRMADRQNTLLRANSLLIENNRELESTNIIDLETGLCNTKYGRERLTKTLRHAESRGGASAYVLCGIRNWQ
;
A
#
# COMPACT_ATOMS: atom_id res chain seq x y z
N PRO A 1 -6.80 -9.20 9.38
CA PRO A 1 -5.73 -9.52 10.36
C PRO A 1 -5.41 -8.30 11.22
N ILE A 2 -5.33 -8.51 12.55
CA ILE A 2 -5.01 -7.47 13.54
C ILE A 2 -3.72 -7.85 14.24
N LEU A 3 -2.82 -6.88 14.42
CA LEU A 3 -1.60 -7.03 15.23
C LEU A 3 -1.69 -6.11 16.44
N VAL A 4 -1.41 -6.64 17.61
CA VAL A 4 -1.34 -5.91 18.88
C VAL A 4 0.11 -5.91 19.34
N VAL A 5 0.65 -4.73 19.60
CA VAL A 5 2.04 -4.52 20.06
C VAL A 5 2.00 -3.72 21.37
N ASP A 6 2.36 -4.36 22.45
CA ASP A 6 2.36 -3.74 23.79
C ASP A 6 3.33 -4.54 24.67
N ASP A 7 4.33 -3.90 25.28
CA ASP A 7 5.34 -4.53 26.13
C ASP A 7 4.75 -5.05 27.45
N ALA A 8 3.63 -4.47 27.89
CA ALA A 8 2.87 -4.92 29.04
C ALA A 8 2.01 -6.14 28.69
N LYS A 9 2.48 -7.35 29.00
CA LYS A 9 1.78 -8.63 28.73
C LYS A 9 0.33 -8.65 29.20
N PHE A 10 0.01 -8.00 30.32
CA PHE A 10 -1.36 -7.95 30.82
C PHE A 10 -2.26 -7.12 29.90
N SER A 11 -1.80 -5.95 29.47
CA SER A 11 -2.52 -5.05 28.57
C SER A 11 -2.77 -5.73 27.22
N SER A 12 -1.73 -6.27 26.59
CA SER A 12 -1.83 -6.96 25.29
C SER A 12 -2.77 -8.18 25.34
N MET A 13 -2.78 -8.93 26.45
CA MET A 13 -3.70 -10.06 26.63
C MET A 13 -5.16 -9.60 26.79
N VAL A 14 -5.42 -8.51 27.51
CA VAL A 14 -6.77 -7.93 27.64
C VAL A 14 -7.29 -7.47 26.28
N VAL A 15 -6.49 -6.73 25.51
CA VAL A 15 -6.83 -6.30 24.15
C VAL A 15 -7.14 -7.52 23.28
N GLY A 16 -6.24 -8.49 23.23
CA GLY A 16 -6.40 -9.68 22.40
C GLY A 16 -7.63 -10.52 22.78
N ARG A 17 -7.93 -10.66 24.05
CA ARG A 17 -9.14 -11.34 24.53
C ARG A 17 -10.41 -10.60 24.11
N THR A 18 -10.42 -9.28 24.26
CA THR A 18 -11.56 -8.43 23.89
C THR A 18 -11.86 -8.54 22.40
N LEU A 19 -10.82 -8.51 21.55
CA LEU A 19 -10.95 -8.67 20.10
C LEU A 19 -11.50 -10.06 19.73
N ARG A 20 -10.96 -11.12 20.32
CA ARG A 20 -11.43 -12.49 20.05
C ARG A 20 -12.88 -12.69 20.49
N ASN A 21 -13.28 -12.14 21.62
CA ASN A 21 -14.67 -12.18 22.09
C ASN A 21 -15.63 -11.41 21.16
N ALA A 22 -15.15 -10.38 20.49
CA ALA A 22 -15.90 -9.64 19.47
C ALA A 22 -15.94 -10.33 18.10
N GLY A 23 -15.34 -11.54 17.98
CA GLY A 23 -15.38 -12.33 16.75
C GLY A 23 -14.17 -12.22 15.83
N TYR A 24 -13.17 -11.40 16.15
CA TYR A 24 -11.92 -11.31 15.38
C TYR A 24 -11.06 -12.56 15.64
N ARG A 25 -10.89 -13.39 14.59
CA ARG A 25 -10.15 -14.67 14.70
C ARG A 25 -8.67 -14.54 14.45
N ASP A 26 -8.27 -13.62 13.56
CA ASP A 26 -6.89 -13.39 13.15
C ASP A 26 -6.30 -12.22 13.96
N VAL A 27 -5.97 -12.50 15.21
CA VAL A 27 -5.37 -11.55 16.16
C VAL A 27 -4.03 -12.09 16.61
N ARG A 28 -2.96 -11.41 16.21
CA ARG A 28 -1.58 -11.69 16.63
C ARG A 28 -1.18 -10.69 17.71
N ILE A 29 -0.37 -11.13 18.67
CA ILE A 29 0.09 -10.32 19.79
C ILE A 29 1.60 -10.48 19.90
N VAL A 30 2.31 -9.38 19.98
CA VAL A 30 3.76 -9.32 20.22
C VAL A 30 4.07 -8.28 21.28
N ASN A 31 5.25 -8.39 21.91
CA ASN A 31 5.61 -7.53 23.03
C ASN A 31 6.75 -6.55 22.70
N ASN A 32 7.13 -6.43 21.46
CA ASN A 32 8.17 -5.49 21.02
C ASN A 32 8.01 -5.13 19.54
N ALA A 33 8.53 -3.97 19.16
CA ALA A 33 8.45 -3.45 17.83
C ALA A 33 9.24 -4.24 16.77
N PRO A 34 10.47 -4.74 17.03
CA PRO A 34 11.21 -5.55 16.06
C PRO A 34 10.49 -6.84 15.66
N GLU A 35 9.80 -7.50 16.59
CA GLU A 35 9.00 -8.68 16.29
C GLU A 35 7.76 -8.32 15.47
N ALA A 36 7.13 -7.17 15.76
CA ALA A 36 5.99 -6.66 15.00
C ALA A 36 6.37 -6.43 13.53
N LEU A 37 7.49 -5.77 13.25
CA LEU A 37 7.97 -5.52 11.88
C LEU A 37 8.22 -6.80 11.10
N LYS A 38 8.84 -7.79 11.71
CA LYS A 38 9.06 -9.11 11.08
C LYS A 38 7.73 -9.82 10.74
N LEU A 39 6.74 -9.73 11.61
CA LEU A 39 5.42 -10.34 11.35
C LEU A 39 4.66 -9.60 10.26
N ILE A 40 4.77 -8.28 10.17
CA ILE A 40 4.15 -7.47 9.11
C ILE A 40 4.79 -7.78 7.76
N GLU A 41 6.13 -7.89 7.71
CA GLU A 41 6.87 -8.28 6.51
C GLU A 41 6.45 -9.65 5.97
N GLN A 42 6.31 -10.65 6.87
CA GLN A 42 5.87 -12.00 6.48
C GLN A 42 4.41 -12.02 5.99
N ARG A 43 3.56 -11.26 6.65
CA ARG A 43 2.13 -11.21 6.35
C ARG A 43 1.55 -9.86 6.77
N PRO A 44 1.21 -9.00 5.81
CA PRO A 44 0.61 -7.69 6.08
C PRO A 44 -0.63 -7.76 6.99
N VAL A 45 -0.87 -6.70 7.74
CA VAL A 45 -2.00 -6.55 8.65
C VAL A 45 -2.93 -5.44 8.18
N SER A 46 -4.22 -5.57 8.47
CA SER A 46 -5.19 -4.50 8.18
C SER A 46 -5.20 -3.45 9.28
N VAL A 47 -5.01 -3.87 10.53
CA VAL A 47 -5.05 -2.98 11.70
C VAL A 47 -3.88 -3.29 12.62
N LEU A 48 -3.14 -2.27 12.98
CA LEU A 48 -2.09 -2.28 14.01
C LEU A 48 -2.60 -1.53 15.24
N ILE A 49 -2.56 -2.18 16.39
CA ILE A 49 -2.81 -1.55 17.69
C ILE A 49 -1.46 -1.53 18.40
N VAL A 50 -0.94 -0.36 18.70
CA VAL A 50 0.39 -0.21 19.26
C VAL A 50 0.38 0.66 20.51
N ASP A 51 1.09 0.23 21.55
CA ASP A 51 1.36 1.09 22.71
C ASP A 51 2.32 2.21 22.30
N TRP A 52 2.05 3.40 22.78
CA TRP A 52 2.95 4.55 22.55
C TRP A 52 4.31 4.32 23.17
N LEU A 53 4.33 3.97 24.46
CA LEU A 53 5.57 3.86 25.23
C LEU A 53 6.03 2.41 25.30
N MET A 54 7.00 2.07 24.50
CA MET A 54 7.67 0.78 24.52
C MET A 54 9.18 0.95 24.62
N PRO A 55 9.90 -0.02 25.23
CA PRO A 55 11.38 -0.02 25.23
C PRO A 55 11.95 -0.14 23.82
N GLU A 56 13.15 0.40 23.61
CA GLU A 56 13.96 0.35 22.39
C GLU A 56 13.37 1.12 21.19
N MET A 57 12.12 0.89 20.85
CA MET A 57 11.41 1.54 19.75
C MET A 57 9.99 1.85 20.21
N ASP A 58 9.63 3.12 20.23
CA ASP A 58 8.29 3.56 20.63
C ASP A 58 7.23 3.34 19.53
N GLY A 59 5.95 3.55 19.87
CA GLY A 59 4.85 3.33 18.96
C GLY A 59 4.85 4.24 17.73
N LEU A 60 5.44 5.45 17.83
CA LEU A 60 5.55 6.38 16.72
C LEU A 60 6.69 5.96 15.78
N GLU A 61 7.83 5.55 16.31
CA GLU A 61 8.95 5.02 15.52
C GLU A 61 8.52 3.74 14.78
N LEU A 62 7.76 2.87 15.44
CA LEU A 62 7.19 1.69 14.78
C LEU A 62 6.22 2.11 13.66
N THR A 63 5.39 3.13 13.88
CA THR A 63 4.46 3.63 12.86
C THR A 63 5.21 4.14 11.62
N ASP A 64 6.30 4.89 11.77
CA ASP A 64 7.12 5.35 10.65
C ASP A 64 7.64 4.17 9.81
N GLN A 65 8.14 3.11 10.46
CA GLN A 65 8.61 1.91 9.77
C GLN A 65 7.49 1.17 9.05
N VAL A 66 6.30 1.10 9.65
CA VAL A 66 5.13 0.48 9.03
C VAL A 66 4.69 1.29 7.80
N ARG A 67 4.69 2.62 7.85
CA ARG A 67 4.37 3.47 6.69
C ARG A 67 5.34 3.25 5.53
N GLN A 68 6.63 3.11 5.81
CA GLN A 68 7.63 2.78 4.79
C GLN A 68 7.38 1.40 4.16
N GLN A 69 7.05 0.39 4.96
CA GLN A 69 6.70 -0.94 4.46
C GLN A 69 5.40 -0.93 3.64
N ASP A 70 4.40 -0.17 4.07
CA ASP A 70 3.12 -0.01 3.38
C ASP A 70 3.32 0.60 1.97
N GLU A 71 4.13 1.65 1.85
CA GLU A 71 4.50 2.25 0.57
C GLU A 71 5.18 1.26 -0.38
N GLN A 72 6.16 0.51 0.13
CA GLN A 72 6.91 -0.47 -0.66
C GLN A 72 6.03 -1.63 -1.15
N ASN A 73 5.04 -2.03 -0.35
CA ASN A 73 4.18 -3.19 -0.62
C ASN A 73 2.83 -2.80 -1.24
N ASN A 74 2.60 -1.52 -1.53
CA ASN A 74 1.31 -1.01 -1.99
C ASN A 74 0.16 -1.51 -1.12
N HIS A 75 0.34 -1.36 0.19
CA HIS A 75 -0.56 -1.78 1.25
C HIS A 75 -0.92 -0.60 2.15
N TYR A 76 -1.97 -0.72 2.91
CA TYR A 76 -2.36 0.25 3.94
C TYR A 76 -2.72 -0.47 5.23
N THR A 77 -2.01 -0.13 6.29
CA THR A 77 -2.25 -0.58 7.65
C THR A 77 -2.91 0.54 8.45
N TYR A 78 -4.10 0.34 8.99
CA TYR A 78 -4.71 1.31 9.90
C TYR A 78 -4.05 1.22 11.27
N VAL A 79 -3.43 2.31 11.73
CA VAL A 79 -2.67 2.36 12.98
C VAL A 79 -3.48 3.04 14.08
N ILE A 80 -3.70 2.32 15.19
CA ILE A 80 -4.34 2.83 16.40
C ILE A 80 -3.31 2.86 17.52
N LEU A 81 -3.05 4.05 18.05
CA LEU A 81 -2.12 4.26 19.16
C LEU A 81 -2.84 4.12 20.50
N LEU A 82 -2.32 3.26 21.38
CA LEU A 82 -2.78 3.21 22.78
C LEU A 82 -1.93 4.18 23.59
N THR A 83 -2.58 5.10 24.32
CA THR A 83 -1.85 6.15 25.03
C THR A 83 -2.44 6.42 26.41
N ALA A 84 -1.57 6.78 27.35
CA ALA A 84 -1.95 7.42 28.61
C ALA A 84 -1.72 8.95 28.56
N ARG A 85 -1.18 9.50 27.44
CA ARG A 85 -0.91 10.93 27.30
C ARG A 85 -2.15 11.66 26.81
N GLU A 86 -2.43 12.82 27.41
CA GLU A 86 -3.57 13.69 27.09
C GLU A 86 -3.16 15.01 26.41
N SER A 87 -1.84 15.20 26.12
CA SER A 87 -1.35 16.41 25.47
C SER A 87 -1.81 16.46 24.02
N VAL A 88 -2.43 17.57 23.64
CA VAL A 88 -2.91 17.83 22.27
C VAL A 88 -1.75 17.89 21.30
N GLU A 89 -0.60 18.48 21.73
CA GLU A 89 0.60 18.61 20.91
C GLU A 89 1.18 17.23 20.58
N ALA A 90 1.23 16.34 21.57
CA ALA A 90 1.72 14.97 21.36
C ALA A 90 0.80 14.16 20.43
N LEU A 91 -0.52 14.36 20.52
CA LEU A 91 -1.47 13.71 19.62
C LEU A 91 -1.36 14.26 18.18
N SER A 92 -1.14 15.57 18.02
CA SER A 92 -0.90 16.17 16.69
C SER A 92 0.34 15.60 16.05
N GLU A 93 1.44 15.48 16.79
CA GLU A 93 2.67 14.83 16.32
C GLU A 93 2.41 13.38 15.88
N ALA A 94 1.60 12.64 16.63
CA ALA A 94 1.27 11.27 16.27
C ALA A 94 0.53 11.18 14.92
N PHE A 95 -0.44 12.06 14.67
CA PHE A 95 -1.12 12.13 13.37
C PHE A 95 -0.19 12.53 12.22
N ASP A 96 0.68 13.51 12.45
CA ASP A 96 1.67 13.94 11.44
C ASP A 96 2.64 12.81 11.08
N ARG A 97 2.92 11.89 12.00
CA ARG A 97 3.72 10.68 11.78
C ARG A 97 2.92 9.48 11.23
N GLY A 98 1.66 9.71 10.89
CA GLY A 98 0.85 8.72 10.20
C GLY A 98 0.05 7.76 11.08
N VAL A 99 -0.15 8.06 12.35
CA VAL A 99 -1.16 7.39 13.18
C VAL A 99 -2.55 7.79 12.67
N ASP A 100 -3.48 6.84 12.55
CA ASP A 100 -4.83 7.10 12.04
C ASP A 100 -5.83 7.39 13.15
N ASP A 101 -5.61 6.84 14.34
CA ASP A 101 -6.48 7.01 15.49
C ASP A 101 -5.73 6.73 16.79
N PHE A 102 -6.31 7.14 17.91
CA PHE A 102 -5.77 6.82 19.24
C PHE A 102 -6.88 6.40 20.21
N ILE A 103 -6.50 5.63 21.23
CA ILE A 103 -7.37 5.24 22.32
C ILE A 103 -6.65 5.50 23.64
N TYR A 104 -7.29 6.23 24.52
CA TYR A 104 -6.80 6.35 25.89
C TYR A 104 -6.90 5.01 26.61
N LYS A 105 -5.84 4.60 27.29
CA LYS A 105 -5.81 3.34 28.04
C LYS A 105 -6.91 3.28 29.12
N SER A 106 -7.31 4.43 29.66
CA SER A 106 -8.45 4.57 30.60
C SER A 106 -9.80 4.19 29.97
N ASP A 107 -9.99 4.45 28.67
CA ASP A 107 -11.23 4.25 27.95
C ASP A 107 -11.23 3.02 27.04
N MET A 108 -10.14 2.27 27.05
CA MET A 108 -9.89 1.15 26.13
C MET A 108 -11.06 0.17 26.08
N THR A 109 -11.62 -0.20 27.25
CA THR A 109 -12.75 -1.17 27.34
C THR A 109 -14.00 -0.71 26.59
N LYS A 110 -14.24 0.59 26.52
CA LYS A 110 -15.43 1.15 25.86
C LYS A 110 -15.21 1.47 24.39
N GLN A 111 -14.01 1.93 24.05
CA GLN A 111 -13.71 2.48 22.72
C GLN A 111 -13.09 1.47 21.76
N LEU A 112 -12.43 0.42 22.26
CA LEU A 112 -11.66 -0.51 21.43
C LEU A 112 -12.50 -1.12 20.30
N ILE A 113 -13.60 -1.77 20.62
CA ILE A 113 -14.39 -2.49 19.60
C ILE A 113 -15.01 -1.57 18.55
N PRO A 114 -15.68 -0.44 18.90
CA PRO A 114 -16.20 0.49 17.90
C PRO A 114 -15.11 1.03 16.95
N ARG A 115 -13.92 1.35 17.49
CA ARG A 115 -12.81 1.88 16.69
C ARG A 115 -12.19 0.82 15.81
N ILE A 116 -12.00 -0.40 16.30
CA ILE A 116 -11.52 -1.52 15.49
C ILE A 116 -12.48 -1.83 14.34
N PHE A 117 -13.80 -1.78 14.57
CA PHE A 117 -14.77 -1.96 13.50
C PHE A 117 -14.66 -0.89 12.41
N ALA A 118 -14.45 0.37 12.81
CA ALA A 118 -14.21 1.47 11.87
C ALA A 118 -12.88 1.31 11.14
N ALA A 119 -11.81 0.96 11.85
CA ALA A 119 -10.46 0.75 11.32
C ALA A 119 -10.42 -0.37 10.28
N ASP A 120 -11.00 -1.53 10.60
CA ASP A 120 -11.05 -2.69 9.70
C ASP A 120 -11.77 -2.35 8.40
N ARG A 121 -12.91 -1.67 8.49
CA ARG A 121 -13.65 -1.19 7.32
C ARG A 121 -12.87 -0.16 6.49
N MET A 122 -12.13 0.74 7.14
CA MET A 122 -11.34 1.75 6.46
C MET A 122 -10.14 1.11 5.75
N ALA A 123 -9.43 0.23 6.45
CA ALA A 123 -8.29 -0.51 5.89
C ALA A 123 -8.71 -1.36 4.69
N ASP A 124 -9.84 -2.07 4.76
CA ASP A 124 -10.36 -2.87 3.66
C ASP A 124 -10.66 -2.01 2.42
N ARG A 125 -11.34 -0.87 2.60
CA ARG A 125 -11.63 0.06 1.52
C ARG A 125 -10.37 0.62 0.88
N GLN A 126 -9.41 1.06 1.69
CA GLN A 126 -8.16 1.62 1.21
C GLN A 126 -7.34 0.58 0.44
N ASN A 127 -7.21 -0.63 0.97
CA ASN A 127 -6.50 -1.72 0.29
C ASN A 127 -7.22 -2.16 -0.99
N THR A 128 -8.54 -2.10 -1.04
CA THR A 128 -9.31 -2.35 -2.27
C THR A 128 -9.02 -1.29 -3.34
N LEU A 129 -8.97 -0.01 -2.96
CA LEU A 129 -8.62 1.08 -3.87
C LEU A 129 -7.18 0.97 -4.39
N LEU A 130 -6.22 0.64 -3.53
CA LEU A 130 -4.83 0.42 -3.93
C LEU A 130 -4.70 -0.69 -4.98
N ARG A 131 -5.37 -1.82 -4.76
CA ARG A 131 -5.39 -2.95 -5.71
C ARG A 131 -6.05 -2.56 -7.03
N ALA A 132 -7.19 -1.88 -7.00
CA ALA A 132 -7.88 -1.41 -8.19
C ALA A 132 -7.02 -0.44 -9.00
N ASN A 133 -6.34 0.49 -8.33
CA ASN A 133 -5.43 1.44 -8.97
C ASN A 133 -4.24 0.73 -9.64
N SER A 134 -3.62 -0.23 -8.97
CA SER A 134 -2.54 -1.04 -9.56
C SER A 134 -2.98 -1.78 -10.80
N LEU A 135 -4.17 -2.40 -10.77
CA LEU A 135 -4.73 -3.10 -11.92
C LEU A 135 -5.04 -2.15 -13.09
N LEU A 136 -5.53 -0.95 -12.80
CA LEU A 136 -5.77 0.07 -13.83
C LEU A 136 -4.47 0.53 -14.49
N ILE A 137 -3.40 0.73 -13.71
CA ILE A 137 -2.08 1.10 -14.23
C ILE A 137 -1.52 -0.01 -15.13
N GLU A 138 -1.64 -1.27 -14.70
CA GLU A 138 -1.20 -2.43 -15.49
C GLU A 138 -1.97 -2.56 -16.79
N ASN A 139 -3.30 -2.48 -16.75
CA ASN A 139 -4.15 -2.52 -17.93
C ASN A 139 -3.85 -1.36 -18.91
N ASN A 140 -3.65 -0.14 -18.39
CA ASN A 140 -3.27 1.00 -19.24
C ASN A 140 -1.93 0.76 -19.95
N ARG A 141 -0.92 0.25 -19.24
CA ARG A 141 0.38 -0.11 -19.84
C ARG A 141 0.24 -1.17 -20.93
N GLU A 142 -0.61 -2.17 -20.71
CA GLU A 142 -0.89 -3.20 -21.69
C GLU A 142 -1.58 -2.62 -22.93
N LEU A 143 -2.62 -1.80 -22.74
CA LEU A 143 -3.30 -1.10 -23.84
C LEU A 143 -2.35 -0.21 -24.64
N GLU A 144 -1.50 0.59 -23.98
CA GLU A 144 -0.47 1.39 -24.65
C GLU A 144 0.54 0.52 -25.41
N SER A 145 0.88 -0.65 -24.86
CA SER A 145 1.82 -1.57 -25.49
C SER A 145 1.26 -2.24 -26.75
N THR A 146 -0.04 -2.47 -26.79
CA THR A 146 -0.76 -3.12 -27.89
C THR A 146 -1.34 -2.12 -28.88
N ASN A 147 -1.43 -0.84 -28.49
CA ASN A 147 -1.93 0.20 -29.39
C ASN A 147 -0.96 0.38 -30.59
N ILE A 148 -1.50 0.20 -31.78
CA ILE A 148 -0.78 0.31 -33.06
C ILE A 148 -0.94 1.71 -33.66
N ILE A 149 -1.97 2.46 -33.22
CA ILE A 149 -2.39 3.72 -33.82
C ILE A 149 -1.94 4.90 -32.94
N ASP A 150 -1.45 5.92 -33.56
CA ASP A 150 -1.22 7.23 -32.98
C ASP A 150 -2.56 7.99 -32.93
N LEU A 151 -2.98 8.41 -31.72
CA LEU A 151 -4.31 8.99 -31.48
C LEU A 151 -4.48 10.40 -32.10
N GLU A 152 -3.41 11.13 -32.32
CA GLU A 152 -3.47 12.46 -32.90
C GLU A 152 -3.60 12.40 -34.43
N THR A 153 -2.88 11.51 -35.06
CA THR A 153 -2.80 11.42 -36.52
C THR A 153 -3.68 10.36 -37.13
N GLY A 154 -4.15 9.37 -36.34
CA GLY A 154 -4.85 8.20 -36.84
C GLY A 154 -4.00 7.22 -37.63
N LEU A 155 -2.69 7.45 -37.74
CA LEU A 155 -1.74 6.59 -38.43
C LEU A 155 -1.13 5.56 -37.49
N CYS A 156 -0.42 4.58 -38.04
CA CYS A 156 0.37 3.66 -37.25
C CYS A 156 1.44 4.39 -36.42
N ASN A 157 1.53 4.07 -35.12
CA ASN A 157 2.49 4.71 -34.22
C ASN A 157 3.94 4.30 -34.55
N THR A 158 4.88 5.06 -34.02
CA THR A 158 6.33 4.87 -34.27
C THR A 158 6.81 3.47 -33.83
N LYS A 159 6.23 2.90 -32.79
CA LYS A 159 6.57 1.55 -32.29
C LYS A 159 6.22 0.50 -33.32
N TYR A 160 5.00 0.51 -33.83
CA TYR A 160 4.56 -0.41 -34.89
C TYR A 160 5.39 -0.24 -36.16
N GLY A 161 5.67 1.01 -36.54
CA GLY A 161 6.54 1.31 -37.68
C GLY A 161 7.92 0.67 -37.57
N ARG A 162 8.57 0.79 -36.42
CA ARG A 162 9.86 0.16 -36.13
C ARG A 162 9.81 -1.37 -36.17
N GLU A 163 8.80 -1.97 -35.57
CA GLU A 163 8.64 -3.44 -35.58
C GLU A 163 8.41 -3.97 -36.99
N ARG A 164 7.60 -3.29 -37.79
CA ARG A 164 7.34 -3.66 -39.19
C ARG A 164 8.59 -3.51 -40.03
N LEU A 165 9.34 -2.41 -39.88
CA LEU A 165 10.61 -2.19 -40.57
C LEU A 165 11.60 -3.31 -40.24
N THR A 166 11.79 -3.64 -38.98
CA THR A 166 12.69 -4.71 -38.56
C THR A 166 12.30 -6.07 -39.16
N LYS A 167 11.00 -6.41 -39.16
CA LYS A 167 10.50 -7.64 -39.78
C LYS A 167 10.74 -7.66 -41.29
N THR A 168 10.50 -6.53 -41.96
CA THR A 168 10.70 -6.40 -43.43
C THR A 168 12.18 -6.53 -43.81
N LEU A 169 13.09 -5.91 -43.05
CA LEU A 169 14.53 -6.02 -43.28
C LEU A 169 15.02 -7.47 -43.08
N ARG A 170 14.63 -8.14 -41.98
CA ARG A 170 14.97 -9.55 -41.78
C ARG A 170 14.44 -10.46 -42.90
N HIS A 171 13.26 -10.15 -43.43
CA HIS A 171 12.70 -10.91 -44.53
C HIS A 171 13.45 -10.72 -45.82
N ALA A 172 13.86 -9.47 -46.12
CA ALA A 172 14.69 -9.14 -47.28
C ALA A 172 16.08 -9.80 -47.20
N GLU A 173 16.72 -9.79 -46.01
CA GLU A 173 17.99 -10.48 -45.77
C GLU A 173 17.92 -11.98 -46.00
N SER A 174 16.82 -12.62 -45.52
CA SER A 174 16.70 -14.09 -45.56
C SER A 174 16.29 -14.63 -46.93
N ARG A 175 15.59 -13.85 -47.76
CA ARG A 175 15.02 -14.28 -49.06
C ARG A 175 15.54 -13.54 -50.27
N GLY A 176 16.50 -12.63 -50.07
CA GLY A 176 17.09 -11.86 -51.20
C GLY A 176 16.07 -10.89 -51.80
N GLY A 177 15.71 -9.85 -51.09
CA GLY A 177 14.81 -8.80 -51.58
C GLY A 177 15.38 -7.42 -51.31
N ALA A 178 14.78 -6.38 -51.89
CA ALA A 178 15.07 -4.98 -51.61
C ALA A 178 13.92 -4.35 -50.85
N SER A 179 14.22 -3.49 -49.88
CA SER A 179 13.24 -2.70 -49.14
C SER A 179 13.56 -1.22 -49.31
N ALA A 180 12.54 -0.39 -49.50
CA ALA A 180 12.67 1.06 -49.54
C ALA A 180 11.95 1.66 -48.32
N TYR A 181 12.60 2.61 -47.67
CA TYR A 181 12.03 3.41 -46.58
C TYR A 181 11.89 4.86 -47.02
N VAL A 182 10.67 5.38 -46.92
CA VAL A 182 10.37 6.76 -47.31
C VAL A 182 9.93 7.53 -46.07
N LEU A 183 10.62 8.62 -45.78
CA LEU A 183 10.25 9.55 -44.70
C LEU A 183 9.57 10.78 -45.30
N CYS A 184 8.30 11.00 -44.97
CA CYS A 184 7.55 12.17 -45.39
C CYS A 184 7.37 13.11 -44.19
N GLY A 185 7.79 14.36 -44.30
CA GLY A 185 7.56 15.40 -43.31
C GLY A 185 6.53 16.41 -43.81
N ILE A 186 5.61 16.80 -42.97
CA ILE A 186 4.64 17.86 -43.25
C ILE A 186 5.13 19.13 -42.52
N ARG A 187 5.32 20.22 -43.25
CA ARG A 187 5.58 21.53 -42.66
C ARG A 187 4.25 22.19 -42.28
N ASN A 188 4.17 22.82 -41.12
CA ASN A 188 3.01 23.56 -40.61
C ASN A 188 1.77 22.70 -40.40
N TRP A 189 1.95 21.55 -39.71
CA TRP A 189 0.84 20.82 -39.12
C TRP A 189 0.27 21.67 -37.95
N GLN A 190 -0.93 22.20 -38.11
CA GLN A 190 -1.72 22.86 -37.04
C GLN A 190 -2.81 21.94 -36.59
#